data_f057792e0e44a9b9945aed6a19b5f645
#
_entry.id   f057792e0e44a9b9945aed6a19b5f645
#
_cell.length_a   1.000
_cell.length_b   1.000
_cell.length_c   1.000
_cell.angle_alpha   90.00
_cell.angle_beta   90.00
_cell.angle_gamma   90.00
#
_symmetry.space_group_name_H-M   'P 1'
#
loop_
_entity.id
_entity.type
_entity.pdbx_description
1 polymer ?
#
loop_
_entity_poly.entity_id
_entity_poly.type
_entity_poly.pdbx_seq_one_letter_code
_entity_poly.pdbx_strand_id
1 'polypeptide(L)' 'MAYLVSPCCGENYSDTTDKEGYEVYTCDNPKCKEEFTEPVEDYEFEERMREAYEEDRMEENRLGL' A
#
# COMPACT_ATOMS: atom_id res chain seq x y z
N MET A 1 9.55 15.84 5.55
CA MET A 1 8.36 15.84 4.73
C MET A 1 7.92 14.42 4.40
N ALA A 2 6.65 14.17 4.57
CA ALA A 2 6.13 12.85 4.29
C ALA A 2 5.93 12.67 2.78
N TYR A 3 6.37 11.53 2.27
CA TYR A 3 6.18 11.15 0.89
C TYR A 3 4.90 10.35 0.77
N LEU A 4 4.09 10.67 -0.21
CA LEU A 4 2.87 9.90 -0.46
C LEU A 4 3.20 8.77 -1.43
N VAL A 5 2.71 7.59 -1.12
CA VAL A 5 2.95 6.38 -1.91
C VAL A 5 1.66 5.59 -2.05
N SER A 6 1.66 4.61 -2.95
CA SER A 6 0.50 3.76 -3.12
C SER A 6 0.29 2.87 -1.90
N PRO A 7 -0.97 2.71 -1.45
CA PRO A 7 -1.24 1.91 -0.25
C PRO A 7 -1.06 0.41 -0.47
N CYS A 8 -0.96 -0.02 -1.72
CA CYS A 8 -0.81 -1.45 -2.03
C CYS A 8 0.65 -1.88 -2.07
N CYS A 9 1.54 -1.06 -2.61
CA CYS A 9 2.93 -1.45 -2.82
C CYS A 9 3.95 -0.52 -2.19
N GLY A 10 3.52 0.66 -1.73
CA GLY A 10 4.44 1.66 -1.22
C GLY A 10 5.31 2.26 -2.31
N GLU A 11 4.87 2.18 -3.56
CA GLU A 11 5.60 2.69 -4.71
C GLU A 11 5.00 4.00 -5.19
N ASN A 12 5.60 4.58 -6.21
CA ASN A 12 5.06 5.77 -6.84
C ASN A 12 3.71 5.46 -7.49
N TYR A 13 2.98 6.49 -7.79
CA TYR A 13 1.68 6.36 -8.43
C TYR A 13 1.50 7.49 -9.44
N SER A 14 0.53 7.30 -10.34
CA SER A 14 0.22 8.27 -11.38
C SER A 14 -1.24 8.69 -11.29
N ASP A 15 -1.51 9.94 -11.66
CA ASP A 15 -2.88 10.45 -11.74
C ASP A 15 -3.55 9.85 -12.98
N THR A 16 -4.70 9.26 -12.78
CA THR A 16 -5.51 8.74 -13.89
C THR A 16 -6.97 9.11 -13.66
N THR A 17 -7.80 8.81 -14.65
CA THR A 17 -9.23 9.06 -14.56
C THR A 17 -9.95 7.75 -14.83
N ASP A 18 -10.93 7.44 -14.00
CA ASP A 18 -11.68 6.21 -14.20
C ASP A 18 -12.72 6.35 -15.31
N LYS A 19 -13.49 5.30 -15.55
CA LYS A 19 -14.50 5.28 -16.62
C LYS A 19 -15.60 6.32 -16.41
N GLU A 20 -15.84 6.68 -15.18
CA GLU A 20 -16.87 7.65 -14.83
C GLU A 20 -16.36 9.09 -14.82
N GLY A 21 -15.06 9.27 -14.96
CA GLY A 21 -14.46 10.59 -15.00
C GLY A 21 -13.97 11.10 -13.66
N TYR A 22 -13.93 10.25 -12.67
CA TYR A 22 -13.41 10.64 -11.35
C TYR A 22 -11.88 10.52 -11.33
N GLU A 23 -11.26 11.40 -10.57
CA GLU A 23 -9.82 11.37 -10.38
C GLU A 23 -9.44 10.20 -9.48
N VAL A 24 -8.62 9.32 -10.01
CA VAL A 24 -8.08 8.20 -9.24
C VAL A 24 -6.58 8.12 -9.47
N TYR A 25 -5.91 7.36 -8.65
CA TYR A 25 -4.48 7.12 -8.78
C TYR A 25 -4.24 5.66 -9.10
N THR A 26 -3.23 5.41 -9.90
CA THR A 26 -2.86 4.04 -10.27
C THR A 26 -1.43 3.77 -9.81
N CYS A 27 -1.24 2.63 -9.18
CA CYS A 27 0.07 2.21 -8.73
C CYS A 27 1.01 2.03 -9.92
N ASP A 28 2.23 2.53 -9.80
CA ASP A 28 3.22 2.46 -10.87
C ASP A 28 3.85 1.07 -11.01
N ASN A 29 3.63 0.21 -10.03
CA ASN A 29 4.16 -1.13 -10.07
C ASN A 29 3.48 -1.93 -11.19
N PRO A 30 4.24 -2.39 -12.21
CA PRO A 30 3.64 -3.10 -13.34
C PRO A 30 2.96 -4.42 -12.96
N LYS A 31 3.31 -4.96 -11.81
CA LYS A 31 2.70 -6.20 -11.33
C LYS A 31 1.42 -5.96 -10.54
N CYS A 32 1.23 -4.75 -10.06
CA CYS A 32 0.09 -4.41 -9.23
C CYS A 32 -0.95 -3.61 -10.01
N LYS A 33 -0.60 -2.40 -10.41
CA LYS A 33 -1.46 -1.48 -11.17
C LYS A 33 -2.86 -1.32 -10.59
N GLU A 34 -2.98 -1.38 -9.28
CA GLU A 34 -4.26 -1.17 -8.63
C GLU A 34 -4.62 0.30 -8.59
N GLU A 35 -5.92 0.58 -8.69
CA GLU A 35 -6.44 1.93 -8.59
C GLU A 35 -6.82 2.23 -7.15
N PHE A 36 -6.57 3.46 -6.73
CA PHE A 36 -6.94 3.90 -5.39
C PHE A 36 -7.24 5.38 -5.42
N THR A 37 -7.95 5.86 -4.42
CA THR A 37 -8.35 7.26 -4.33
C THR A 37 -7.56 8.03 -3.28
N GLU A 38 -7.00 7.36 -2.31
CA GLU A 38 -6.26 8.00 -1.23
C GLU A 38 -4.89 7.38 -1.06
N PRO A 39 -3.83 8.12 -1.47
CA PRO A 39 -2.48 7.65 -1.20
C PRO A 39 -2.16 7.77 0.30
N VAL A 40 -1.20 6.98 0.75
CA VAL A 40 -0.77 7.00 2.15
C VAL A 40 0.66 7.53 2.23
N GLU A 41 1.03 8.00 3.40
CA GLU A 41 2.40 8.44 3.64
C GLU A 41 3.31 7.21 3.74
N ASP A 42 4.55 7.36 3.28
CA ASP A 42 5.46 6.21 3.23
C ASP A 42 5.75 5.63 4.61
N TYR A 43 5.85 6.48 5.63
CA TYR A 43 6.07 5.98 6.97
C TYR A 43 4.87 5.20 7.51
N GLU A 44 3.65 5.60 7.12
CA GLU A 44 2.44 4.86 7.48
C GLU A 44 2.42 3.50 6.80
N PHE A 45 2.82 3.45 5.55
CA PHE A 45 2.91 2.20 4.82
C PHE A 45 3.91 1.26 5.49
N GLU A 46 5.06 1.77 5.86
CA GLU A 46 6.08 0.98 6.54
C GLU A 46 5.59 0.45 7.89
N GLU A 47 4.88 1.28 8.64
CA GLU A 47 4.32 0.86 9.91
C GLU A 47 3.31 -0.27 9.74
N ARG A 48 2.44 -0.15 8.74
CA ARG A 48 1.44 -1.17 8.46
C ARG A 48 2.10 -2.50 8.06
N MET A 49 3.11 -2.43 7.23
CA MET A 49 3.84 -3.62 6.82
C MET A 49 4.56 -4.26 8.00
N ARG A 50 5.11 -3.45 8.87
CA ARG A 50 5.79 -3.96 10.06
C ARG A 50 4.81 -4.63 11.01
N GLU A 51 3.67 -4.03 11.24
CA GLU A 51 2.64 -4.61 12.11
C GLU A 51 2.13 -5.94 11.56
N ALA A 52 1.88 -5.99 10.27
CA ALA A 52 1.44 -7.22 9.62
C ALA A 52 2.50 -8.31 9.74
N TYR A 53 3.76 -7.95 9.57
CA TYR A 53 4.87 -8.88 9.69
C TYR A 53 5.01 -9.42 11.12
N GLU A 54 4.87 -8.54 12.09
CA GLU A 54 4.96 -8.94 13.50
C GLU A 54 3.82 -9.84 13.92
N GLU A 55 2.61 -9.56 13.44
CA GLU A 55 1.46 -10.41 13.72
C GLU A 55 1.64 -11.80 13.16
N ASP A 56 2.12 -11.88 11.94
CA ASP A 56 2.40 -13.16 11.28
C ASP A 56 3.43 -13.98 12.07
N ARG A 57 4.43 -13.29 12.56
CA ARG A 57 5.47 -13.91 13.35
C ARG A 57 4.97 -14.42 14.69
N MET A 58 4.05 -13.70 15.29
CA MET A 58 3.43 -14.11 16.54
C MET A 58 2.60 -15.38 16.38
N GLU A 59 1.87 -15.46 15.28
CA GLU A 59 1.07 -16.64 15.00
C GLU A 59 1.95 -17.88 14.78
N GLU A 60 3.03 -17.71 14.08
CA GLU A 60 4.00 -18.79 13.87
C GLU A 60 4.57 -19.29 15.19
N ASN A 61 4.89 -18.38 16.08
CA ASN A 61 5.42 -18.73 17.39
C ASN A 61 4.41 -19.50 18.22
N ARG A 62 3.14 -19.16 18.08
CA ARG A 62 2.08 -19.86 18.80
C ARG A 62 1.89 -21.28 18.29
N LEU A 63 1.97 -21.43 16.97
CA LEU A 63 1.79 -22.74 16.34
C LEU A 63 3.04 -23.61 16.45
N GLY A 64 4.17 -22.97 16.65
CA GLY A 64 5.44 -23.66 16.77
C GLY A 64 5.66 -24.42 18.08
N LEU A 65 4.72 -24.29 18.97
CA LEU A 65 4.76 -25.01 20.23
C LEU A 65 4.04 -26.35 20.09
#